data_b3b623cbdeaec40a63aa2f60d7153c7d
#
_entry.id   b3b623cbdeaec40a63aa2f60d7153c7d
#
_cell.length_a   1.000
_cell.length_b   1.000
_cell.length_c   1.000
_cell.angle_alpha   90.00
_cell.angle_beta   90.00
_cell.angle_gamma   90.00
#
_symmetry.space_group_name_H-M   'P 1'
#
loop_
_entity.id
_entity.type
_entity.pdbx_description
1 polymer ?
#
loop_
_entity_poly.entity_id
_entity_poly.type
_entity_poly.pdbx_seq_one_letter_code
_entity_poly.pdbx_strand_id
1 'polypeptide(L)'
;HRDIPAVARIAAQNTLLNRFALEDILRAVMTPDAPHADIAALFAAQKACFASGITRPVPHRLDQLRRLRRAILAHEQDIEAALQSDLGKCRTEAYMCEIGMVLSELGYLLRRTRRYCRDTHVLTPLAQFPARSFIRHDPMGVVLIMSPWNYPFLLTIEPLLGALAGGNCCILKPSKDAPATSAIIRQICAECFPLEEVAIVEGGRTENQALLDQPFDKIFFTGSSHVGQEVLRRAAEHLTPVTLELGGKSPVIVAKDADLTLAARRIAFGKLLNAGQTCVAPDYVLVAREVEDAFVAALQKQFDQLCPDPLHSAEYVHIVNQKHFDRLTGLMASGQIVYGGSIDPAALRIAPTILRNVSPDSPVMQEEIFGPILPILPVSGIDEAIAFAAARPHPLACYLFTKDRAVQRRVLDTLAFGGGCINDTIIHLVTSRMPFGGVGHSGMGGYHGRDSFRCFTHDKSIVKKALWLDLPMRYTPYSKKKETLIRFFLK
;
A
#
# COMPACT_ATOMS: atom_id res chain seq x y z
N HIS A 1 34.63 6.79 -45.93
CA HIS A 1 33.80 7.93 -45.52
C HIS A 1 32.40 7.75 -46.09
N ARG A 2 31.42 7.32 -45.31
CA ARG A 2 30.00 7.30 -45.69
C ARG A 2 29.32 8.40 -44.86
N ASP A 3 28.75 9.36 -45.57
CA ASP A 3 28.01 10.48 -44.96
C ASP A 3 26.79 9.96 -44.17
N ILE A 4 26.73 10.30 -42.88
CA ILE A 4 25.54 10.11 -42.06
C ILE A 4 24.49 11.12 -42.58
N PRO A 5 23.25 10.69 -42.92
CA PRO A 5 22.23 11.59 -43.48
C PRO A 5 21.99 12.79 -42.51
N ALA A 6 21.82 13.99 -43.09
CA ALA A 6 21.58 15.24 -42.37
C ALA A 6 20.46 15.15 -41.35
N VAL A 7 19.44 14.33 -41.57
CA VAL A 7 18.33 14.03 -40.67
C VAL A 7 18.81 13.40 -39.34
N ALA A 8 19.85 12.53 -39.37
CA ALA A 8 20.39 11.92 -38.16
C ALA A 8 21.20 12.91 -37.33
N ARG A 9 21.85 13.91 -37.96
CA ARG A 9 22.55 14.99 -37.24
C ARG A 9 21.59 15.98 -36.59
N ILE A 10 20.50 16.32 -37.26
CA ILE A 10 19.45 17.21 -36.72
C ILE A 10 18.71 16.52 -35.57
N ALA A 11 18.43 15.22 -35.66
CA ALA A 11 17.83 14.44 -34.57
C ALA A 11 18.77 14.34 -33.35
N ALA A 12 20.08 14.15 -33.56
CA ALA A 12 21.08 14.10 -32.50
C ALA A 12 21.29 15.48 -31.81
N GLN A 13 21.29 16.58 -32.57
CA GLN A 13 21.37 17.94 -32.04
C GLN A 13 20.12 18.35 -31.27
N ASN A 14 18.93 18.03 -31.78
CA ASN A 14 17.66 18.24 -31.03
C ASN A 14 17.58 17.39 -29.77
N THR A 15 18.16 16.19 -29.77
CA THR A 15 18.22 15.32 -28.56
C THR A 15 19.15 15.91 -27.49
N LEU A 16 20.28 16.54 -27.89
CA LEU A 16 21.20 17.20 -26.96
C LEU A 16 20.65 18.51 -26.40
N LEU A 17 20.06 19.37 -27.25
CA LEU A 17 19.42 20.62 -26.81
C LEU A 17 18.20 20.35 -25.90
N ASN A 18 17.39 19.34 -26.21
CA ASN A 18 16.32 18.89 -25.34
C ASN A 18 16.84 18.31 -24.01
N ARG A 19 18.03 17.73 -23.98
CA ARG A 19 18.61 17.18 -22.76
C ARG A 19 19.06 18.29 -21.77
N PHE A 20 19.66 19.38 -22.25
CA PHE A 20 20.04 20.51 -21.41
C PHE A 20 18.81 21.29 -20.89
N ALA A 21 17.82 21.54 -21.76
CA ALA A 21 16.55 22.14 -21.34
C ALA A 21 15.78 21.24 -20.36
N LEU A 22 15.86 19.93 -20.55
CA LEU A 22 15.25 18.94 -19.64
C LEU A 22 15.96 18.89 -18.28
N GLU A 23 17.30 18.97 -18.23
CA GLU A 23 18.06 19.02 -16.99
C GLU A 23 17.75 20.27 -16.16
N ASP A 24 17.54 21.45 -16.80
CA ASP A 24 17.14 22.67 -16.14
C ASP A 24 15.71 22.63 -15.63
N ILE A 25 14.77 22.11 -16.42
CA ILE A 25 13.37 21.83 -16.01
C ILE A 25 13.35 20.84 -14.84
N LEU A 26 14.14 19.78 -14.93
CA LEU A 26 14.20 18.73 -13.93
C LEU A 26 14.86 19.20 -12.62
N ARG A 27 15.77 20.18 -12.66
CA ARG A 27 16.29 20.84 -11.47
C ARG A 27 15.22 21.74 -10.80
N ALA A 28 14.38 22.40 -11.58
CA ALA A 28 13.29 23.24 -11.08
C ALA A 28 12.18 22.42 -10.40
N VAL A 29 11.85 21.23 -10.91
CA VAL A 29 10.85 20.29 -10.31
C VAL A 29 11.29 19.76 -8.94
N MET A 30 12.60 19.78 -8.65
CA MET A 30 13.16 19.33 -7.37
C MET A 30 13.11 20.39 -6.26
N THR A 31 12.54 21.57 -6.51
CA THR A 31 12.33 22.60 -5.48
C THR A 31 10.92 22.50 -4.88
N PRO A 32 10.73 22.86 -3.59
CA PRO A 32 9.44 22.70 -2.90
C PRO A 32 8.24 23.46 -3.48
N ASP A 33 8.41 24.29 -4.50
CA ASP A 33 7.37 25.10 -5.14
C ASP A 33 7.38 24.93 -6.68
N ALA A 34 7.52 23.70 -7.17
CA ALA A 34 7.57 23.43 -8.62
C ALA A 34 6.29 23.87 -9.35
N PRO A 35 6.38 24.71 -10.41
CA PRO A 35 5.23 25.13 -11.18
C PRO A 35 4.51 23.94 -11.86
N HIS A 36 3.19 24.04 -12.07
CA HIS A 36 2.39 23.01 -12.76
C HIS A 36 2.95 22.62 -14.14
N ALA A 37 3.59 23.55 -14.86
CA ALA A 37 4.22 23.29 -16.15
C ALA A 37 5.35 22.24 -16.08
N ASP A 38 6.06 22.17 -14.97
CA ASP A 38 7.18 21.26 -14.80
C ASP A 38 6.71 19.82 -14.56
N ILE A 39 5.56 19.64 -13.89
CA ILE A 39 4.95 18.30 -13.70
C ILE A 39 4.51 17.69 -15.03
N ALA A 40 3.90 18.49 -15.91
CA ALA A 40 3.50 18.03 -17.24
C ALA A 40 4.73 17.69 -18.11
N ALA A 41 5.81 18.49 -18.03
CA ALA A 41 7.06 18.21 -18.76
C ALA A 41 7.75 16.95 -18.23
N LEU A 42 7.80 16.75 -16.91
CA LEU A 42 8.31 15.53 -16.29
C LEU A 42 7.51 14.30 -16.73
N PHE A 43 6.17 14.38 -16.68
CA PHE A 43 5.31 13.30 -17.14
C PHE A 43 5.56 12.95 -18.62
N ALA A 44 5.67 13.97 -19.50
CA ALA A 44 5.98 13.78 -20.90
C ALA A 44 7.35 13.10 -21.12
N ALA A 45 8.37 13.48 -20.35
CA ALA A 45 9.69 12.86 -20.40
C ALA A 45 9.63 11.39 -19.99
N GLN A 46 8.88 11.04 -18.93
CA GLN A 46 8.67 9.64 -18.53
C GLN A 46 7.89 8.84 -19.57
N LYS A 47 6.88 9.42 -20.22
CA LYS A 47 6.17 8.77 -21.36
C LYS A 47 7.12 8.48 -22.51
N ALA A 48 8.01 9.41 -22.86
CA ALA A 48 9.02 9.21 -23.90
C ALA A 48 10.04 8.12 -23.51
N CYS A 49 10.51 8.12 -22.26
CA CYS A 49 11.41 7.10 -21.72
C CYS A 49 10.75 5.70 -21.78
N PHE A 50 9.51 5.58 -21.31
CA PHE A 50 8.79 4.32 -21.38
C PHE A 50 8.57 3.85 -22.81
N ALA A 51 8.22 4.75 -23.74
CA ALA A 51 8.04 4.45 -25.16
C ALA A 51 9.33 3.96 -25.84
N SER A 52 10.51 4.39 -25.38
CA SER A 52 11.80 3.90 -25.86
C SER A 52 12.03 2.41 -25.57
N GLY A 53 11.31 1.85 -24.59
CA GLY A 53 11.41 0.46 -24.17
C GLY A 53 12.60 0.13 -23.27
N ILE A 54 13.35 1.13 -22.78
CA ILE A 54 14.56 0.93 -21.94
C ILE A 54 14.24 0.19 -20.65
N THR A 55 13.07 0.37 -20.07
CA THR A 55 12.63 -0.29 -18.83
C THR A 55 12.12 -1.73 -19.02
N ARG A 56 11.86 -2.16 -20.27
CA ARG A 56 11.27 -3.47 -20.59
C ARG A 56 12.20 -4.67 -20.35
N PRO A 57 13.53 -4.61 -20.61
CA PRO A 57 14.42 -5.74 -20.39
C PRO A 57 14.51 -6.14 -18.92
N VAL A 58 14.32 -7.44 -18.62
CA VAL A 58 14.42 -7.97 -17.24
C VAL A 58 15.76 -7.69 -16.59
N PRO A 59 16.92 -7.75 -17.28
CA PRO A 59 18.21 -7.37 -16.68
C PRO A 59 18.22 -5.93 -16.17
N HIS A 60 17.63 -4.96 -16.89
CA HIS A 60 17.54 -3.56 -16.47
C HIS A 60 16.71 -3.42 -15.18
N ARG A 61 15.53 -4.06 -15.12
CA ARG A 61 14.66 -4.06 -13.91
C ARG A 61 15.38 -4.62 -12.70
N LEU A 62 16.09 -5.72 -12.85
CA LEU A 62 16.89 -6.33 -11.78
C LEU A 62 18.07 -5.46 -11.36
N ASP A 63 18.66 -4.73 -12.27
CA ASP A 63 19.75 -3.79 -11.95
C ASP A 63 19.21 -2.58 -11.17
N GLN A 64 18.07 -2.00 -11.57
CA GLN A 64 17.39 -0.96 -10.82
C GLN A 64 17.13 -1.41 -9.36
N LEU A 65 16.53 -2.59 -9.16
CA LEU A 65 16.27 -3.14 -7.82
C LEU A 65 17.56 -3.35 -7.01
N ARG A 66 18.67 -3.79 -7.65
CA ARG A 66 19.96 -3.96 -6.97
C ARG A 66 20.61 -2.63 -6.58
N ARG A 67 20.51 -1.61 -7.46
CA ARG A 67 21.02 -0.25 -7.16
C ARG A 67 20.25 0.32 -5.96
N LEU A 68 18.94 0.25 -5.98
CA LEU A 68 18.09 0.70 -4.88
C LEU A 68 18.43 -0.03 -3.57
N ARG A 69 18.62 -1.36 -3.60
CA ARG A 69 19.02 -2.12 -2.40
C ARG A 69 20.33 -1.63 -1.81
N ARG A 70 21.33 -1.37 -2.66
CA ARG A 70 22.65 -0.88 -2.20
C ARG A 70 22.53 0.51 -1.58
N ALA A 71 21.78 1.40 -2.20
CA ALA A 71 21.55 2.75 -1.69
C ALA A 71 20.80 2.74 -0.36
N ILE A 72 19.74 1.94 -0.21
CA ILE A 72 19.02 1.80 1.07
C ILE A 72 19.95 1.32 2.19
N LEU A 73 20.80 0.32 1.92
CA LEU A 73 21.77 -0.18 2.89
C LEU A 73 22.86 0.85 3.22
N ALA A 74 23.26 1.68 2.26
CA ALA A 74 24.27 2.72 2.47
C ALA A 74 23.71 3.88 3.30
N HIS A 75 22.42 4.21 3.15
CA HIS A 75 21.72 5.30 3.83
C HIS A 75 20.85 4.85 5.00
N GLU A 76 21.07 3.64 5.56
CA GLU A 76 20.22 3.10 6.64
C GLU A 76 20.12 4.07 7.83
N GLN A 77 21.27 4.63 8.27
CA GLN A 77 21.30 5.59 9.37
C GLN A 77 20.64 6.92 9.05
N ASP A 78 20.74 7.39 7.81
CA ASP A 78 20.10 8.62 7.36
C ASP A 78 18.57 8.44 7.31
N ILE A 79 18.09 7.27 6.88
CA ILE A 79 16.65 6.92 6.90
C ILE A 79 16.15 6.84 8.34
N GLU A 80 16.89 6.18 9.26
CA GLU A 80 16.54 6.14 10.68
C GLU A 80 16.44 7.55 11.28
N ALA A 81 17.40 8.42 11.00
CA ALA A 81 17.41 9.80 11.47
C ALA A 81 16.22 10.62 10.92
N ALA A 82 15.88 10.42 9.64
CA ALA A 82 14.73 11.07 9.03
C ALA A 82 13.39 10.63 9.67
N LEU A 83 13.21 9.33 9.92
CA LEU A 83 12.03 8.77 10.58
C LEU A 83 11.91 9.23 12.05
N GLN A 84 13.04 9.38 12.72
CA GLN A 84 13.09 9.95 14.05
C GLN A 84 12.71 11.44 14.03
N SER A 85 13.18 12.20 13.05
CA SER A 85 12.84 13.63 12.89
C SER A 85 11.35 13.85 12.61
N ASP A 86 10.75 13.04 11.71
CA ASP A 86 9.36 13.24 11.27
C ASP A 86 8.33 12.71 12.27
N LEU A 87 8.61 11.61 12.96
CA LEU A 87 7.63 10.89 13.80
C LEU A 87 8.13 10.55 15.21
N GLY A 88 9.42 10.73 15.48
CA GLY A 88 10.02 10.28 16.75
C GLY A 88 10.27 8.77 16.79
N LYS A 89 10.29 8.06 15.65
CA LYS A 89 10.54 6.61 15.63
C LYS A 89 11.94 6.29 16.13
N CYS A 90 12.02 5.37 17.11
CA CYS A 90 13.31 4.83 17.51
C CYS A 90 13.90 3.93 16.42
N ARG A 91 15.23 3.69 16.46
CA ARG A 91 15.95 2.88 15.45
C ARG A 91 15.33 1.49 15.26
N THR A 92 14.96 0.83 16.35
CA THR A 92 14.38 -0.52 16.28
C THR A 92 13.03 -0.51 15.55
N GLU A 93 12.15 0.44 15.86
CA GLU A 93 10.86 0.55 15.19
C GLU A 93 11.02 0.98 13.73
N ALA A 94 11.91 1.94 13.44
CA ALA A 94 12.23 2.37 12.08
C ALA A 94 12.72 1.20 11.21
N TYR A 95 13.63 0.37 11.74
CA TYR A 95 14.11 -0.80 11.02
C TYR A 95 13.02 -1.88 10.89
N MET A 96 12.36 -2.25 11.99
CA MET A 96 11.38 -3.34 12.04
C MET A 96 10.18 -3.07 11.12
N CYS A 97 9.70 -1.83 11.08
CA CYS A 97 8.43 -1.49 10.43
C CYS A 97 8.59 -0.81 9.07
N GLU A 98 9.79 -0.36 8.71
CA GLU A 98 10.00 0.34 7.45
C GLU A 98 11.19 -0.24 6.67
N ILE A 99 12.43 -0.05 7.14
CA ILE A 99 13.64 -0.43 6.38
C ILE A 99 13.71 -1.94 6.15
N GLY A 100 13.55 -2.73 7.21
CA GLY A 100 13.63 -4.18 7.15
C GLY A 100 12.54 -4.80 6.29
N MET A 101 11.33 -4.23 6.32
CA MET A 101 10.23 -4.70 5.47
C MET A 101 10.50 -4.43 4.00
N VAL A 102 10.94 -3.21 3.65
CA VAL A 102 11.37 -2.87 2.28
C VAL A 102 12.48 -3.80 1.79
N LEU A 103 13.51 -4.04 2.61
CA LEU A 103 14.62 -4.93 2.26
C LEU A 103 14.16 -6.38 2.06
N SER A 104 13.20 -6.84 2.85
CA SER A 104 12.59 -8.18 2.72
C SER A 104 11.84 -8.33 1.41
N GLU A 105 10.93 -7.39 1.08
CA GLU A 105 10.17 -7.37 -0.17
C GLU A 105 11.10 -7.25 -1.39
N LEU A 106 12.08 -6.36 -1.32
CA LEU A 106 13.09 -6.19 -2.36
C LEU A 106 13.89 -7.48 -2.59
N GLY A 107 14.31 -8.15 -1.51
CA GLY A 107 14.97 -9.44 -1.58
C GLY A 107 14.08 -10.53 -2.20
N TYR A 108 12.79 -10.52 -1.92
CA TYR A 108 11.81 -11.42 -2.53
C TYR A 108 11.68 -11.16 -4.04
N LEU A 109 11.47 -9.91 -4.45
CA LEU A 109 11.32 -9.53 -5.86
C LEU A 109 12.58 -9.79 -6.68
N LEU A 110 13.79 -9.51 -6.16
CA LEU A 110 15.06 -9.84 -6.83
C LEU A 110 15.15 -11.32 -7.21
N ARG A 111 14.65 -12.22 -6.36
CA ARG A 111 14.65 -13.67 -6.62
C ARG A 111 13.55 -14.11 -7.58
N ARG A 112 12.45 -13.37 -7.70
CA ARG A 112 11.22 -13.83 -8.37
C ARG A 112 10.89 -13.09 -9.66
N THR A 113 11.32 -11.84 -9.84
CA THR A 113 10.97 -10.99 -11.01
C THR A 113 11.26 -11.68 -12.33
N ARG A 114 12.42 -12.34 -12.48
CA ARG A 114 12.73 -13.10 -13.71
C ARG A 114 11.67 -14.18 -14.02
N ARG A 115 11.12 -14.83 -13.01
CA ARG A 115 10.08 -15.84 -13.18
C ARG A 115 8.74 -15.19 -13.53
N TYR A 116 8.40 -14.08 -12.86
CA TYR A 116 7.14 -13.37 -13.08
C TYR A 116 7.03 -12.75 -14.46
N CYS A 117 8.14 -12.33 -15.05
CA CYS A 117 8.21 -11.77 -16.41
C CYS A 117 8.10 -12.83 -17.52
N ARG A 118 8.09 -14.12 -17.22
CA ARG A 118 7.91 -15.18 -18.23
C ARG A 118 6.46 -15.31 -18.63
N ASP A 119 6.23 -15.65 -19.90
CA ASP A 119 4.91 -16.00 -20.38
C ASP A 119 4.34 -17.18 -19.55
N THR A 120 3.13 -17.05 -19.05
CA THR A 120 2.41 -18.10 -18.34
C THR A 120 1.61 -18.92 -19.33
N HIS A 121 2.07 -20.14 -19.63
CA HIS A 121 1.36 -21.04 -20.53
C HIS A 121 0.09 -21.61 -19.85
N VAL A 122 -1.01 -21.63 -20.60
CA VAL A 122 -2.30 -22.19 -20.18
C VAL A 122 -2.77 -23.24 -21.17
N LEU A 123 -3.65 -24.13 -20.72
CA LEU A 123 -4.24 -25.14 -21.62
C LEU A 123 -5.02 -24.47 -22.73
N THR A 124 -4.71 -24.87 -23.97
CA THR A 124 -5.47 -24.42 -25.14
C THR A 124 -6.64 -25.38 -25.35
N PRO A 125 -7.88 -24.89 -25.46
CA PRO A 125 -9.04 -25.73 -25.78
C PRO A 125 -8.83 -26.52 -27.07
N LEU A 126 -9.28 -27.77 -27.11
CA LEU A 126 -9.15 -28.65 -28.29
C LEU A 126 -9.79 -28.03 -29.55
N ALA A 127 -10.86 -27.27 -29.38
CA ALA A 127 -11.50 -26.51 -30.48
C ALA A 127 -10.55 -25.52 -31.20
N GLN A 128 -9.46 -25.13 -30.54
CA GLN A 128 -8.46 -24.22 -31.10
C GLN A 128 -7.23 -24.95 -31.66
N PHE A 129 -7.19 -26.27 -31.61
CA PHE A 129 -6.07 -27.06 -32.15
C PHE A 129 -5.83 -26.76 -33.65
N PRO A 130 -4.58 -26.66 -34.11
CA PRO A 130 -3.34 -26.63 -33.37
C PRO A 130 -2.97 -25.20 -32.96
N ALA A 131 -2.97 -24.94 -31.66
CA ALA A 131 -2.61 -23.64 -31.11
C ALA A 131 -1.92 -23.78 -29.76
N ARG A 132 -1.26 -22.70 -29.31
CA ARG A 132 -0.70 -22.55 -27.96
C ARG A 132 -1.25 -21.27 -27.36
N SER A 133 -1.69 -21.34 -26.11
CA SER A 133 -2.21 -20.19 -25.35
C SER A 133 -1.25 -19.82 -24.23
N PHE A 134 -1.02 -18.52 -24.06
CA PHE A 134 -0.19 -18.00 -22.98
C PHE A 134 -0.64 -16.60 -22.58
N ILE A 135 -0.30 -16.22 -21.35
CA ILE A 135 -0.50 -14.89 -20.79
C ILE A 135 0.87 -14.23 -20.75
N ARG A 136 0.97 -13.02 -21.31
CA ARG A 136 2.15 -12.15 -21.25
C ARG A 136 1.87 -11.01 -20.28
N HIS A 137 2.83 -10.73 -19.41
CA HIS A 137 2.75 -9.66 -18.44
C HIS A 137 3.47 -8.42 -18.98
N ASP A 138 2.71 -7.43 -19.43
CA ASP A 138 3.25 -6.17 -19.97
C ASP A 138 3.25 -5.10 -18.86
N PRO A 139 4.28 -4.22 -18.77
CA PRO A 139 4.22 -3.06 -17.89
C PRO A 139 3.04 -2.14 -18.24
N MET A 140 2.48 -1.48 -17.22
CA MET A 140 1.38 -0.52 -17.41
C MET A 140 1.85 0.71 -18.19
N GLY A 141 2.96 1.34 -17.79
CA GLY A 141 3.47 2.55 -18.41
C GLY A 141 4.13 3.50 -17.43
N VAL A 142 3.62 4.73 -17.33
CA VAL A 142 4.02 5.71 -16.33
C VAL A 142 3.06 5.64 -15.15
N VAL A 143 3.59 5.43 -13.95
CA VAL A 143 2.84 5.17 -12.73
C VAL A 143 3.00 6.31 -11.75
N LEU A 144 1.90 6.75 -11.14
CA LEU A 144 1.90 7.65 -9.98
C LEU A 144 1.76 6.83 -8.69
N ILE A 145 2.67 7.06 -7.73
CA ILE A 145 2.61 6.48 -6.38
C ILE A 145 2.47 7.63 -5.38
N MET A 146 1.33 7.70 -4.70
CA MET A 146 1.04 8.71 -3.67
C MET A 146 1.01 8.03 -2.31
N SER A 147 1.89 8.45 -1.40
CA SER A 147 2.09 7.80 -0.10
C SER A 147 1.80 8.70 1.09
N PRO A 148 1.37 8.13 2.23
CA PRO A 148 1.04 8.85 3.45
C PRO A 148 2.29 9.10 4.32
N TRP A 149 2.06 9.71 5.48
CA TRP A 149 3.08 10.13 6.42
C TRP A 149 3.40 9.13 7.55
N ASN A 150 2.55 8.12 7.78
CA ASN A 150 2.64 7.26 8.98
C ASN A 150 3.75 6.19 8.90
N TYR A 151 4.00 5.65 7.72
CA TYR A 151 5.15 4.81 7.37
C TYR A 151 5.74 5.33 6.05
N PRO A 152 6.32 6.54 6.08
CA PRO A 152 6.61 7.28 4.86
C PRO A 152 7.64 6.62 3.97
N PHE A 153 8.64 5.94 4.54
CA PHE A 153 9.64 5.22 3.78
C PHE A 153 9.07 3.93 3.18
N LEU A 154 8.44 3.08 4.01
CA LEU A 154 7.84 1.81 3.58
C LEU A 154 6.82 2.02 2.47
N LEU A 155 5.82 2.88 2.73
CA LEU A 155 4.66 3.05 1.85
C LEU A 155 4.97 3.85 0.57
N THR A 156 6.15 4.46 0.48
CA THR A 156 6.66 5.04 -0.77
C THR A 156 7.48 4.02 -1.56
N ILE A 157 8.40 3.32 -0.90
CA ILE A 157 9.37 2.46 -1.59
C ILE A 157 8.78 1.11 -1.97
N GLU A 158 7.94 0.50 -1.13
CA GLU A 158 7.43 -0.84 -1.41
C GLU A 158 6.57 -0.91 -2.69
N PRO A 159 5.63 0.02 -2.96
CA PRO A 159 4.96 0.08 -4.27
C PRO A 159 5.93 0.36 -5.43
N LEU A 160 6.96 1.19 -5.22
CA LEU A 160 8.00 1.44 -6.23
C LEU A 160 8.71 0.13 -6.61
N LEU A 161 9.01 -0.77 -5.65
CA LEU A 161 9.62 -2.07 -5.96
C LEU A 161 8.77 -2.88 -6.94
N GLY A 162 7.45 -2.91 -6.72
CA GLY A 162 6.50 -3.57 -7.61
C GLY A 162 6.48 -2.95 -9.02
N ALA A 163 6.46 -1.62 -9.10
CA ALA A 163 6.45 -0.88 -10.34
C ALA A 163 7.74 -1.10 -11.17
N LEU A 164 8.91 -1.07 -10.52
CA LEU A 164 10.22 -1.38 -11.15
C LEU A 164 10.30 -2.83 -11.62
N ALA A 165 9.85 -3.78 -10.79
CA ALA A 165 9.78 -5.19 -11.18
C ALA A 165 8.86 -5.40 -12.39
N GLY A 166 7.77 -4.63 -12.49
CA GLY A 166 6.86 -4.58 -13.64
C GLY A 166 7.49 -3.96 -14.88
N GLY A 167 8.48 -3.08 -14.76
CA GLY A 167 9.15 -2.39 -15.86
C GLY A 167 8.51 -1.06 -16.24
N ASN A 168 7.97 -0.34 -15.27
CA ASN A 168 7.32 0.97 -15.41
C ASN A 168 8.30 2.12 -15.14
N CYS A 169 7.95 3.32 -15.63
CA CYS A 169 8.46 4.58 -15.11
C CYS A 169 7.55 5.06 -13.97
N CYS A 170 8.08 5.81 -12.99
CA CYS A 170 7.36 6.15 -11.78
C CYS A 170 7.54 7.60 -11.38
N ILE A 171 6.45 8.27 -10.99
CA ILE A 171 6.49 9.51 -10.23
C ILE A 171 6.02 9.20 -8.81
N LEU A 172 6.86 9.53 -7.83
CA LEU A 172 6.57 9.36 -6.41
C LEU A 172 6.09 10.69 -5.84
N LYS A 173 5.03 10.65 -5.06
CA LYS A 173 4.48 11.80 -4.34
C LYS A 173 4.36 11.48 -2.85
N PRO A 174 5.46 11.60 -2.08
CA PRO A 174 5.43 11.41 -0.64
C PRO A 174 4.62 12.51 0.06
N SER A 175 4.22 12.24 1.31
CA SER A 175 3.47 13.20 2.10
C SER A 175 4.33 14.40 2.51
N LYS A 176 3.73 15.59 2.47
CA LYS A 176 4.34 16.82 3.01
C LYS A 176 4.51 16.77 4.54
N ASP A 177 3.78 15.91 5.23
CA ASP A 177 3.83 15.77 6.69
C ASP A 177 4.98 14.85 7.17
N ALA A 178 5.82 14.37 6.24
CA ALA A 178 7.05 13.62 6.51
C ALA A 178 8.21 14.18 5.65
N PRO A 179 8.62 15.43 5.86
CA PRO A 179 9.57 16.14 4.98
C PRO A 179 11.00 15.57 5.03
N ALA A 180 11.48 15.15 6.19
CA ALA A 180 12.83 14.59 6.31
C ALA A 180 12.93 13.24 5.58
N THR A 181 11.91 12.38 5.72
CA THR A 181 11.85 11.11 5.01
C THR A 181 11.68 11.33 3.50
N SER A 182 10.89 12.31 3.07
CA SER A 182 10.77 12.68 1.66
C SER A 182 12.12 13.10 1.07
N ALA A 183 12.90 13.90 1.80
CA ALA A 183 14.22 14.36 1.37
C ALA A 183 15.22 13.20 1.19
N ILE A 184 15.29 12.26 2.14
CA ILE A 184 16.20 11.11 2.00
C ILE A 184 15.74 10.16 0.88
N ILE A 185 14.45 9.94 0.67
CA ILE A 185 13.94 9.17 -0.46
C ILE A 185 14.33 9.84 -1.79
N ARG A 186 14.22 11.17 -1.89
CA ARG A 186 14.64 11.93 -3.07
C ARG A 186 16.13 11.74 -3.34
N GLN A 187 16.97 11.83 -2.32
CA GLN A 187 18.41 11.60 -2.45
C GLN A 187 18.70 10.19 -2.98
N ILE A 188 18.13 9.16 -2.36
CA ILE A 188 18.31 7.75 -2.77
C ILE A 188 17.83 7.54 -4.22
N CYS A 189 16.70 8.11 -4.61
CA CYS A 189 16.21 7.98 -5.98
C CYS A 189 17.13 8.68 -6.99
N ALA A 190 17.63 9.87 -6.68
CA ALA A 190 18.57 10.60 -7.54
C ALA A 190 19.90 9.86 -7.76
N GLU A 191 20.37 9.14 -6.74
CA GLU A 191 21.56 8.26 -6.86
C GLU A 191 21.30 7.00 -7.70
N CYS A 192 20.06 6.50 -7.68
CA CYS A 192 19.70 5.23 -8.29
C CYS A 192 19.18 5.34 -9.72
N PHE A 193 18.48 6.42 -10.07
CA PHE A 193 17.68 6.47 -11.28
C PHE A 193 17.82 7.81 -12.01
N PRO A 194 17.78 7.82 -13.34
CA PRO A 194 17.49 9.04 -14.09
C PRO A 194 16.02 9.45 -13.83
N LEU A 195 15.75 10.76 -13.88
CA LEU A 195 14.44 11.33 -13.57
C LEU A 195 13.33 10.87 -14.52
N GLU A 196 13.72 10.50 -15.73
CA GLU A 196 12.83 9.93 -16.75
C GLU A 196 12.36 8.50 -16.40
N GLU A 197 13.07 7.80 -15.49
CA GLU A 197 12.66 6.47 -15.01
C GLU A 197 11.94 6.56 -13.67
N VAL A 198 12.52 7.30 -12.69
CA VAL A 198 11.92 7.50 -11.37
C VAL A 198 12.17 8.94 -10.92
N ALA A 199 11.10 9.66 -10.65
CA ALA A 199 11.16 11.03 -10.13
C ALA A 199 10.33 11.17 -8.85
N ILE A 200 10.65 12.20 -8.06
CA ILE A 200 9.90 12.60 -6.88
C ILE A 200 9.37 14.00 -7.07
N VAL A 201 8.08 14.18 -6.77
CA VAL A 201 7.43 15.48 -6.66
C VAL A 201 7.05 15.70 -5.20
N GLU A 202 7.74 16.62 -4.54
CA GLU A 202 7.40 17.08 -3.19
C GLU A 202 6.30 18.14 -3.27
N GLY A 203 5.70 18.50 -2.13
CA GLY A 203 4.68 19.53 -2.06
C GLY A 203 3.35 19.04 -1.49
N GLY A 204 2.32 19.86 -1.61
CA GLY A 204 1.04 19.67 -0.95
C GLY A 204 -0.13 19.42 -1.92
N ARG A 205 -1.22 20.16 -1.66
CA ARG A 205 -2.48 19.99 -2.38
C ARG A 205 -2.38 20.41 -3.85
N THR A 206 -1.61 21.45 -4.15
CA THR A 206 -1.43 21.98 -5.50
C THR A 206 -0.75 20.97 -6.40
N GLU A 207 0.36 20.38 -5.93
CA GLU A 207 1.12 19.36 -6.66
C GLU A 207 0.31 18.07 -6.81
N ASN A 208 -0.46 17.68 -5.77
CA ASN A 208 -1.37 16.53 -5.89
C ASN A 208 -2.40 16.72 -7.01
N GLN A 209 -2.98 17.92 -7.13
CA GLN A 209 -3.94 18.23 -8.20
C GLN A 209 -3.27 18.18 -9.57
N ALA A 210 -2.11 18.84 -9.72
CA ALA A 210 -1.36 18.86 -10.97
C ALA A 210 -0.93 17.46 -11.44
N LEU A 211 -0.57 16.58 -10.51
CA LEU A 211 -0.27 15.19 -10.81
C LEU A 211 -1.52 14.42 -11.24
N LEU A 212 -2.64 14.58 -10.53
CA LEU A 212 -3.88 13.89 -10.85
C LEU A 212 -4.54 14.37 -12.16
N ASP A 213 -4.15 15.55 -12.66
CA ASP A 213 -4.54 16.05 -13.98
C ASP A 213 -3.77 15.37 -15.15
N GLN A 214 -2.68 14.63 -14.86
CA GLN A 214 -1.94 13.90 -15.87
C GLN A 214 -2.55 12.52 -16.14
N PRO A 215 -2.58 12.07 -17.42
CA PRO A 215 -3.16 10.78 -17.80
C PRO A 215 -2.19 9.61 -17.50
N PHE A 216 -1.95 9.32 -16.22
CA PHE A 216 -1.15 8.18 -15.81
C PHE A 216 -1.72 6.85 -16.29
N ASP A 217 -0.85 5.88 -16.54
CA ASP A 217 -1.27 4.54 -16.93
C ASP A 217 -1.68 3.68 -15.69
N LYS A 218 -1.32 4.12 -14.48
CA LYS A 218 -1.71 3.53 -13.20
C LYS A 218 -1.50 4.54 -12.07
N ILE A 219 -2.41 4.57 -11.11
CA ILE A 219 -2.23 5.28 -9.83
C ILE A 219 -2.27 4.27 -8.69
N PHE A 220 -1.27 4.34 -7.80
CA PHE A 220 -1.25 3.66 -6.52
C PHE A 220 -1.33 4.72 -5.41
N PHE A 221 -2.36 4.65 -4.61
CA PHE A 221 -2.61 5.62 -3.55
C PHE A 221 -2.78 4.90 -2.20
N THR A 222 -2.07 5.37 -1.19
CA THR A 222 -2.27 4.99 0.21
C THR A 222 -2.63 6.23 1.02
N GLY A 223 -3.75 6.18 1.76
CA GLY A 223 -4.18 7.30 2.59
C GLY A 223 -5.63 7.18 3.07
N SER A 224 -6.26 8.32 3.37
CA SER A 224 -7.64 8.34 3.86
C SER A 224 -8.65 8.03 2.75
N SER A 225 -9.79 7.42 3.14
CA SER A 225 -10.88 7.09 2.21
C SER A 225 -11.43 8.32 1.48
N HIS A 226 -11.46 9.49 2.15
CA HIS A 226 -11.90 10.74 1.54
C HIS A 226 -10.99 11.16 0.37
N VAL A 227 -9.66 11.14 0.57
CA VAL A 227 -8.70 11.47 -0.51
C VAL A 227 -8.68 10.37 -1.57
N GLY A 228 -8.82 9.09 -1.18
CA GLY A 228 -8.93 7.97 -2.13
C GLY A 228 -10.12 8.12 -3.09
N GLN A 229 -11.26 8.62 -2.62
CA GLN A 229 -12.41 8.94 -3.47
C GLN A 229 -12.10 10.06 -4.46
N GLU A 230 -11.35 11.09 -4.06
CA GLU A 230 -10.92 12.17 -4.96
C GLU A 230 -9.95 11.64 -6.02
N VAL A 231 -8.97 10.83 -5.63
CA VAL A 231 -8.07 10.15 -6.58
C VAL A 231 -8.84 9.33 -7.60
N LEU A 232 -9.86 8.57 -7.14
CA LEU A 232 -10.69 7.76 -8.04
C LEU A 232 -11.51 8.61 -9.02
N ARG A 233 -12.07 9.73 -8.57
CA ARG A 233 -12.82 10.66 -9.45
C ARG A 233 -11.91 11.22 -10.55
N ARG A 234 -10.70 11.67 -10.19
CA ARG A 234 -9.74 12.21 -11.16
C ARG A 234 -9.21 11.13 -12.12
N ALA A 235 -8.92 9.95 -11.60
CA ALA A 235 -8.49 8.82 -12.43
C ALA A 235 -9.56 8.43 -13.48
N ALA A 236 -10.83 8.57 -13.14
CA ALA A 236 -11.94 8.26 -14.06
C ALA A 236 -11.95 9.17 -15.29
N GLU A 237 -11.47 10.41 -15.21
CA GLU A 237 -11.39 11.34 -16.33
C GLU A 237 -10.46 10.82 -17.45
N HIS A 238 -9.48 9.99 -17.10
CA HIS A 238 -8.49 9.40 -18.01
C HIS A 238 -8.63 7.88 -18.16
N LEU A 239 -9.64 7.27 -17.53
CA LEU A 239 -9.78 5.80 -17.41
C LEU A 239 -8.55 5.13 -16.80
N THR A 240 -7.83 5.85 -15.94
CA THR A 240 -6.64 5.35 -15.26
C THR A 240 -7.02 4.30 -14.21
N PRO A 241 -6.51 3.07 -14.28
CA PRO A 241 -6.73 2.08 -13.24
C PRO A 241 -6.05 2.50 -11.94
N VAL A 242 -6.75 2.31 -10.80
CA VAL A 242 -6.24 2.66 -9.48
C VAL A 242 -6.05 1.44 -8.60
N THR A 243 -5.11 1.53 -7.65
CA THR A 243 -5.06 0.71 -6.45
C THR A 243 -5.14 1.66 -5.27
N LEU A 244 -6.07 1.41 -4.36
CA LEU A 244 -6.33 2.24 -3.19
C LEU A 244 -6.10 1.40 -1.93
N GLU A 245 -5.13 1.80 -1.13
CA GLU A 245 -4.88 1.28 0.20
C GLU A 245 -5.38 2.32 1.20
N LEU A 246 -6.51 2.03 1.80
CA LEU A 246 -7.21 2.96 2.70
C LEU A 246 -7.16 2.41 4.13
N GLY A 247 -7.97 2.93 5.02
CA GLY A 247 -8.02 2.48 6.40
C GLY A 247 -9.36 1.84 6.76
N GLY A 248 -9.85 2.23 7.90
CA GLY A 248 -11.14 1.81 8.42
C GLY A 248 -11.07 1.47 9.90
N LYS A 249 -12.22 1.16 10.48
CA LYS A 249 -12.29 0.80 11.89
C LYS A 249 -12.05 -0.70 12.07
N SER A 250 -10.78 -1.07 12.26
CA SER A 250 -10.34 -2.47 12.39
C SER A 250 -10.78 -3.06 13.74
N PRO A 251 -11.78 -3.97 13.79
CA PRO A 251 -12.26 -4.57 15.01
C PRO A 251 -11.26 -5.58 15.59
N VAL A 252 -11.21 -5.65 16.91
CA VAL A 252 -10.67 -6.76 17.66
C VAL A 252 -11.81 -7.49 18.35
N ILE A 253 -11.95 -8.78 18.12
CA ILE A 253 -12.98 -9.61 18.79
C ILE A 253 -12.27 -10.51 19.80
N VAL A 254 -12.60 -10.36 21.07
CA VAL A 254 -12.06 -11.18 22.18
C VAL A 254 -13.17 -12.06 22.71
N ALA A 255 -13.14 -13.34 22.35
CA ALA A 255 -14.12 -14.32 22.80
C ALA A 255 -13.84 -14.74 24.26
N LYS A 256 -14.85 -15.32 24.92
CA LYS A 256 -14.76 -15.73 26.34
C LYS A 256 -13.69 -16.79 26.64
N ASP A 257 -13.32 -17.59 25.64
CA ASP A 257 -12.32 -18.66 25.70
C ASP A 257 -10.90 -18.19 25.33
N ALA A 258 -10.72 -16.89 25.03
CA ALA A 258 -9.42 -16.34 24.67
C ALA A 258 -8.41 -16.43 25.83
N ASP A 259 -7.13 -16.57 25.48
CA ASP A 259 -6.06 -16.34 26.44
C ASP A 259 -5.93 -14.82 26.64
N LEU A 260 -6.51 -14.32 27.73
CA LEU A 260 -6.61 -12.87 27.97
C LEU A 260 -5.26 -12.19 28.14
N THR A 261 -4.28 -12.86 28.75
CA THR A 261 -2.93 -12.30 28.94
C THR A 261 -2.22 -12.14 27.62
N LEU A 262 -2.28 -13.17 26.76
CA LEU A 262 -1.68 -13.14 25.45
C LEU A 262 -2.42 -12.18 24.51
N ALA A 263 -3.76 -12.18 24.55
CA ALA A 263 -4.58 -11.24 23.77
C ALA A 263 -4.25 -9.79 24.14
N ALA A 264 -4.25 -9.45 25.43
CA ALA A 264 -3.90 -8.12 25.92
C ALA A 264 -2.51 -7.67 25.44
N ARG A 265 -1.49 -8.55 25.54
CA ARG A 265 -0.12 -8.25 25.11
C ARG A 265 -0.04 -7.94 23.60
N ARG A 266 -0.70 -8.75 22.76
CA ARG A 266 -0.67 -8.60 21.31
C ARG A 266 -1.49 -7.41 20.83
N ILE A 267 -2.61 -7.13 21.49
CA ILE A 267 -3.43 -5.95 21.22
C ILE A 267 -2.69 -4.68 21.67
N ALA A 268 -2.06 -4.69 22.86
CA ALA A 268 -1.24 -3.57 23.34
C ALA A 268 -0.09 -3.28 22.35
N PHE A 269 0.66 -4.29 21.92
CA PHE A 269 1.69 -4.13 20.90
C PHE A 269 1.16 -3.47 19.63
N GLY A 270 0.06 -4.01 19.08
CA GLY A 270 -0.53 -3.47 17.84
C GLY A 270 -1.06 -2.04 18.01
N LYS A 271 -1.45 -1.63 19.21
CA LYS A 271 -1.92 -0.27 19.49
C LYS A 271 -0.78 0.71 19.81
N LEU A 272 0.29 0.23 20.40
CA LEU A 272 1.47 1.06 20.72
C LEU A 272 2.33 1.36 19.49
N LEU A 273 2.40 0.42 18.55
CA LEU A 273 3.19 0.58 17.35
C LEU A 273 2.78 1.84 16.59
N ASN A 274 3.72 2.73 16.32
CA ASN A 274 3.50 4.05 15.73
C ASN A 274 2.41 4.87 16.46
N ALA A 275 2.26 4.68 17.77
CA ALA A 275 1.19 5.26 18.61
C ALA A 275 -0.22 5.02 18.03
N GLY A 276 -0.45 3.87 17.40
CA GLY A 276 -1.72 3.54 16.75
C GLY A 276 -2.01 4.31 15.44
N GLN A 277 -1.07 5.07 14.92
CA GLN A 277 -1.17 5.78 13.64
C GLN A 277 -0.91 4.82 12.47
N THR A 278 -1.69 3.75 12.40
CA THR A 278 -1.52 2.61 11.51
C THR A 278 -2.87 2.16 10.98
N CYS A 279 -3.00 2.01 9.67
CA CYS A 279 -4.25 1.63 8.99
C CYS A 279 -4.81 0.27 9.43
N VAL A 280 -3.96 -0.60 9.97
CA VAL A 280 -4.31 -1.91 10.53
C VAL A 280 -4.21 -1.95 12.07
N ALA A 281 -4.05 -0.82 12.76
CA ALA A 281 -4.05 -0.82 14.21
C ALA A 281 -5.38 -1.34 14.77
N PRO A 282 -5.37 -2.04 15.91
CA PRO A 282 -6.60 -2.27 16.67
C PRO A 282 -7.34 -0.95 16.89
N ASP A 283 -8.52 -0.79 16.28
CA ASP A 283 -9.26 0.47 16.35
C ASP A 283 -10.23 0.47 17.54
N TYR A 284 -10.96 -0.62 17.73
CA TYR A 284 -11.81 -0.87 18.89
C TYR A 284 -11.86 -2.36 19.24
N VAL A 285 -12.26 -2.68 20.47
CA VAL A 285 -12.36 -4.06 20.97
C VAL A 285 -13.81 -4.42 21.27
N LEU A 286 -14.29 -5.52 20.72
CA LEU A 286 -15.51 -6.22 21.11
C LEU A 286 -15.13 -7.38 22.01
N VAL A 287 -15.40 -7.28 23.29
CA VAL A 287 -15.00 -8.28 24.29
C VAL A 287 -16.23 -8.99 24.87
N ALA A 288 -16.16 -10.30 25.03
CA ALA A 288 -17.22 -11.04 25.72
C ALA A 288 -17.40 -10.49 27.14
N ARG A 289 -18.64 -10.14 27.51
CA ARG A 289 -18.98 -9.43 28.75
C ARG A 289 -18.43 -10.12 29.99
N GLU A 290 -18.43 -11.45 30.01
CA GLU A 290 -17.97 -12.27 31.13
C GLU A 290 -16.48 -12.10 31.46
N VAL A 291 -15.67 -11.65 30.45
CA VAL A 291 -14.22 -11.52 30.62
C VAL A 291 -13.74 -10.07 30.46
N GLU A 292 -14.65 -9.10 30.32
CA GLU A 292 -14.32 -7.70 30.08
C GLU A 292 -13.38 -7.13 31.13
N ASP A 293 -13.73 -7.24 32.45
CA ASP A 293 -12.93 -6.66 33.53
C ASP A 293 -11.52 -7.30 33.59
N ALA A 294 -11.46 -8.61 33.46
CA ALA A 294 -10.19 -9.34 33.45
C ALA A 294 -9.32 -8.97 32.24
N PHE A 295 -9.94 -8.77 31.06
CA PHE A 295 -9.25 -8.34 29.87
C PHE A 295 -8.73 -6.90 30.01
N VAL A 296 -9.54 -5.96 30.51
CA VAL A 296 -9.13 -4.57 30.74
C VAL A 296 -7.95 -4.51 31.69
N ALA A 297 -8.02 -5.23 32.83
CA ALA A 297 -6.93 -5.30 33.81
C ALA A 297 -5.63 -5.88 33.18
N ALA A 298 -5.76 -6.93 32.36
CA ALA A 298 -4.62 -7.49 31.63
C ALA A 298 -4.04 -6.49 30.63
N LEU A 299 -4.87 -5.73 29.93
CA LEU A 299 -4.45 -4.73 28.93
C LEU A 299 -3.73 -3.55 29.57
N GLN A 300 -4.24 -3.03 30.70
CA GLN A 300 -3.58 -1.98 31.48
C GLN A 300 -2.18 -2.42 31.90
N LYS A 301 -2.06 -3.64 32.47
CA LYS A 301 -0.75 -4.22 32.82
C LYS A 301 0.20 -4.31 31.64
N GLN A 302 -0.31 -4.63 30.44
CA GLN A 302 0.55 -4.70 29.25
C GLN A 302 1.00 -3.31 28.78
N PHE A 303 0.15 -2.29 28.85
CA PHE A 303 0.56 -0.92 28.57
C PHE A 303 1.63 -0.43 29.56
N ASP A 304 1.48 -0.69 30.87
CA ASP A 304 2.50 -0.36 31.87
C ASP A 304 3.85 -1.05 31.60
N GLN A 305 3.82 -2.30 31.13
CA GLN A 305 5.03 -3.07 30.85
C GLN A 305 5.73 -2.67 29.54
N LEU A 306 4.94 -2.40 28.48
CA LEU A 306 5.47 -2.14 27.16
C LEU A 306 5.78 -0.67 26.91
N CYS A 307 5.13 0.24 27.64
CA CYS A 307 5.31 1.68 27.49
C CYS A 307 5.11 2.40 28.86
N PRO A 308 6.03 2.22 29.82
CA PRO A 308 5.87 2.70 31.19
C PRO A 308 5.85 4.24 31.30
N ASP A 309 6.47 4.95 30.38
CA ASP A 309 6.50 6.43 30.37
C ASP A 309 6.23 6.96 28.93
N PRO A 310 4.98 6.90 28.47
CA PRO A 310 4.65 7.23 27.08
C PRO A 310 4.92 8.70 26.71
N LEU A 311 4.90 9.62 27.68
CA LEU A 311 5.10 11.03 27.39
C LEU A 311 6.59 11.41 27.22
N HIS A 312 7.53 10.64 27.82
CA HIS A 312 8.95 10.96 27.77
C HIS A 312 9.81 9.84 27.14
N SER A 313 9.26 8.65 26.90
CA SER A 313 10.02 7.54 26.30
C SER A 313 10.54 7.88 24.91
N ALA A 314 11.82 7.61 24.67
CA ALA A 314 12.43 7.69 23.32
C ALA A 314 11.96 6.57 22.38
N GLU A 315 11.28 5.55 22.90
CA GLU A 315 10.75 4.41 22.12
C GLU A 315 9.28 4.57 21.76
N TYR A 316 8.65 5.69 22.15
CA TYR A 316 7.25 5.96 21.81
C TYR A 316 7.13 7.21 20.97
N VAL A 317 6.50 7.08 19.81
CA VAL A 317 6.40 8.16 18.80
C VAL A 317 5.41 9.25 19.22
N HIS A 318 5.52 10.42 18.60
CA HIS A 318 4.55 11.50 18.75
C HIS A 318 3.45 11.45 17.66
N ILE A 319 2.38 12.18 17.87
CA ILE A 319 1.34 12.38 16.86
C ILE A 319 1.90 13.33 15.78
N VAL A 320 1.68 13.01 14.52
CA VAL A 320 2.34 13.64 13.37
C VAL A 320 2.25 15.17 13.32
N ASN A 321 1.12 15.76 13.73
CA ASN A 321 0.93 17.22 13.74
C ASN A 321 -0.19 17.63 14.69
N GLN A 322 -0.28 18.94 14.94
CA GLN A 322 -1.25 19.55 15.85
C GLN A 322 -2.70 19.21 15.49
N LYS A 323 -3.05 19.22 14.21
CA LYS A 323 -4.41 18.90 13.75
C LYS A 323 -4.86 17.52 14.19
N HIS A 324 -4.00 16.50 14.02
CA HIS A 324 -4.29 15.13 14.45
C HIS A 324 -4.28 15.00 15.97
N PHE A 325 -3.39 15.71 16.65
CA PHE A 325 -3.35 15.76 18.10
C PHE A 325 -4.66 16.31 18.70
N ASP A 326 -5.14 17.47 18.21
CA ASP A 326 -6.39 18.08 18.68
C ASP A 326 -7.60 17.19 18.40
N ARG A 327 -7.65 16.55 17.23
CA ARG A 327 -8.70 15.58 16.90
C ARG A 327 -8.72 14.41 17.89
N LEU A 328 -7.57 13.83 18.14
CA LEU A 328 -7.46 12.67 19.06
C LEU A 328 -7.81 13.04 20.49
N THR A 329 -7.34 14.18 20.98
CA THR A 329 -7.72 14.64 22.34
C THR A 329 -9.22 14.88 22.46
N GLY A 330 -9.86 15.40 21.41
CA GLY A 330 -11.33 15.52 21.34
C GLY A 330 -12.05 14.17 21.40
N LEU A 331 -11.51 13.13 20.76
CA LEU A 331 -12.11 11.79 20.78
C LEU A 331 -12.08 11.13 22.15
N MET A 332 -11.18 11.50 23.06
CA MET A 332 -11.14 10.96 24.43
C MET A 332 -12.40 11.29 25.25
N ALA A 333 -13.14 12.32 24.90
CA ALA A 333 -14.40 12.67 25.54
C ALA A 333 -15.58 11.73 25.16
N SER A 334 -15.36 10.77 24.27
CA SER A 334 -16.40 9.85 23.78
C SER A 334 -16.78 8.72 24.76
N GLY A 335 -16.09 8.60 25.88
CA GLY A 335 -16.35 7.55 26.86
C GLY A 335 -15.64 7.82 28.19
N GLN A 336 -15.73 6.87 29.11
CA GLN A 336 -15.03 6.92 30.38
C GLN A 336 -13.57 6.47 30.20
N ILE A 337 -12.61 7.33 30.49
CA ILE A 337 -11.20 6.97 30.55
C ILE A 337 -10.98 6.09 31.78
N VAL A 338 -10.55 4.85 31.59
CA VAL A 338 -10.24 3.90 32.65
C VAL A 338 -8.73 3.63 32.76
N TYR A 339 -7.96 4.09 31.81
CA TYR A 339 -6.50 4.03 31.79
C TYR A 339 -5.93 5.09 30.87
N GLY A 340 -4.77 5.67 31.19
CA GLY A 340 -4.08 6.67 30.40
C GLY A 340 -4.75 8.04 30.45
N GLY A 341 -4.98 8.66 29.29
CA GLY A 341 -5.60 9.99 29.19
C GLY A 341 -4.64 11.17 29.37
N SER A 342 -3.39 10.91 29.74
CA SER A 342 -2.36 11.96 29.84
C SER A 342 -1.86 12.41 28.48
N ILE A 343 -1.60 13.71 28.34
CA ILE A 343 -1.14 14.33 27.10
C ILE A 343 0.04 15.27 27.35
N ASP A 344 0.91 15.40 26.36
CA ASP A 344 1.90 16.48 26.27
C ASP A 344 1.69 17.25 24.95
N PRO A 345 1.00 18.40 25.00
CA PRO A 345 0.74 19.20 23.79
C PRO A 345 2.00 19.78 23.15
N ALA A 346 3.05 20.02 23.93
CA ALA A 346 4.30 20.58 23.40
C ALA A 346 5.08 19.55 22.57
N ALA A 347 5.07 18.28 23.04
CA ALA A 347 5.69 17.16 22.35
C ALA A 347 4.73 16.42 21.42
N LEU A 348 3.47 16.83 21.31
CA LEU A 348 2.39 16.16 20.55
C LEU A 348 2.22 14.69 20.97
N ARG A 349 2.38 14.37 22.24
CA ARG A 349 2.29 13.00 22.74
C ARG A 349 0.98 12.75 23.49
N ILE A 350 0.40 11.58 23.25
CA ILE A 350 -0.81 11.10 23.90
C ILE A 350 -0.50 9.71 24.46
N ALA A 351 -0.68 9.53 25.75
CA ALA A 351 -0.53 8.22 26.40
C ALA A 351 -1.56 7.21 25.86
N PRO A 352 -1.22 5.91 25.80
CA PRO A 352 -2.19 4.87 25.46
C PRO A 352 -3.41 4.99 26.37
N THR A 353 -4.60 5.09 25.78
CA THR A 353 -5.82 5.44 26.52
C THR A 353 -6.91 4.40 26.27
N ILE A 354 -7.45 3.82 27.33
CA ILE A 354 -8.58 2.88 27.28
C ILE A 354 -9.87 3.63 27.63
N LEU A 355 -10.86 3.53 26.74
CA LEU A 355 -12.21 4.05 26.96
C LEU A 355 -13.19 2.90 27.21
N ARG A 356 -14.02 3.03 28.26
CA ARG A 356 -15.20 2.19 28.50
C ARG A 356 -16.48 3.02 28.43
N ASN A 357 -17.61 2.35 28.47
CA ASN A 357 -18.94 2.99 28.39
C ASN A 357 -19.09 3.89 27.14
N VAL A 358 -18.52 3.43 26.04
CA VAL A 358 -18.55 4.14 24.76
C VAL A 358 -19.85 3.82 24.03
N SER A 359 -20.60 4.85 23.63
CA SER A 359 -21.75 4.66 22.75
C SER A 359 -21.31 4.26 21.35
N PRO A 360 -21.98 3.29 20.69
CA PRO A 360 -21.75 2.98 19.29
C PRO A 360 -21.85 4.16 18.32
N ASP A 361 -22.60 5.22 18.70
CA ASP A 361 -22.84 6.42 17.91
C ASP A 361 -21.91 7.59 18.29
N SER A 362 -21.02 7.40 19.27
CA SER A 362 -20.05 8.43 19.69
C SER A 362 -19.00 8.71 18.60
N PRO A 363 -18.39 9.91 18.58
CA PRO A 363 -17.40 10.29 17.56
C PRO A 363 -16.25 9.28 17.41
N VAL A 364 -15.75 8.72 18.51
CA VAL A 364 -14.66 7.72 18.49
C VAL A 364 -15.04 6.43 17.74
N MET A 365 -16.35 6.15 17.60
CA MET A 365 -16.87 4.99 16.87
C MET A 365 -17.33 5.31 15.44
N GLN A 366 -17.35 6.58 15.02
CA GLN A 366 -17.81 6.99 13.67
C GLN A 366 -16.65 7.16 12.68
N GLU A 367 -15.45 7.49 13.16
CA GLU A 367 -14.25 7.64 12.32
C GLU A 367 -13.13 6.68 12.75
N GLU A 368 -12.18 6.42 11.84
CA GLU A 368 -10.93 5.72 12.16
C GLU A 368 -10.12 6.55 13.17
N ILE A 369 -9.75 5.92 14.28
CA ILE A 369 -9.07 6.65 15.38
C ILE A 369 -7.68 7.11 14.94
N PHE A 370 -6.88 6.22 14.34
CA PHE A 370 -5.53 6.52 13.88
C PHE A 370 -4.66 7.17 14.96
N GLY A 371 -4.69 6.58 16.16
CA GLY A 371 -4.03 7.09 17.36
C GLY A 371 -4.12 6.12 18.53
N PRO A 372 -3.54 6.48 19.70
CA PRO A 372 -3.35 5.57 20.83
C PRO A 372 -4.59 5.43 21.74
N ILE A 373 -5.79 5.62 21.21
CA ILE A 373 -7.05 5.49 21.96
C ILE A 373 -7.71 4.18 21.59
N LEU A 374 -8.17 3.41 22.57
CA LEU A 374 -8.78 2.11 22.35
C LEU A 374 -10.12 1.98 23.11
N PRO A 375 -11.25 2.15 22.42
CA PRO A 375 -12.56 1.87 22.95
C PRO A 375 -12.76 0.37 23.18
N ILE A 376 -13.34 0.00 24.33
CA ILE A 376 -13.71 -1.37 24.67
C ILE A 376 -15.22 -1.43 24.85
N LEU A 377 -15.87 -2.30 24.07
CA LEU A 377 -17.32 -2.49 24.05
C LEU A 377 -17.62 -3.94 24.44
N PRO A 378 -18.35 -4.16 25.54
CA PRO A 378 -18.78 -5.49 25.92
C PRO A 378 -19.90 -6.00 25.01
N VAL A 379 -19.80 -7.27 24.61
CA VAL A 379 -20.80 -8.00 23.83
C VAL A 379 -21.27 -9.25 24.56
N SER A 380 -22.49 -9.68 24.31
CA SER A 380 -23.07 -10.89 24.90
C SER A 380 -22.45 -12.18 24.36
N GLY A 381 -21.79 -12.10 23.18
CA GLY A 381 -21.13 -13.23 22.55
C GLY A 381 -20.73 -12.94 21.11
N ILE A 382 -20.29 -14.00 20.44
CA ILE A 382 -19.72 -13.88 19.09
C ILE A 382 -20.73 -13.37 18.04
N ASP A 383 -22.02 -13.68 18.22
CA ASP A 383 -23.07 -13.28 17.28
C ASP A 383 -23.29 -11.79 17.29
N GLU A 384 -23.32 -11.18 18.48
CA GLU A 384 -23.40 -9.72 18.63
C GLU A 384 -22.14 -9.05 18.10
N ALA A 385 -20.97 -9.61 18.36
CA ALA A 385 -19.70 -9.08 17.84
C ALA A 385 -19.69 -9.07 16.31
N ILE A 386 -20.12 -10.17 15.68
CA ILE A 386 -20.24 -10.28 14.21
C ILE A 386 -21.25 -9.26 13.68
N ALA A 387 -22.45 -9.19 14.27
CA ALA A 387 -23.48 -8.25 13.84
C ALA A 387 -23.02 -6.79 13.96
N PHE A 388 -22.34 -6.45 15.07
CA PHE A 388 -21.80 -5.12 15.29
C PHE A 388 -20.72 -4.74 14.26
N ALA A 389 -19.80 -5.65 13.96
CA ALA A 389 -18.75 -5.42 12.96
C ALA A 389 -19.32 -5.37 11.54
N ALA A 390 -20.26 -6.25 11.20
CA ALA A 390 -20.90 -6.31 9.87
C ALA A 390 -21.76 -5.09 9.54
N ALA A 391 -22.30 -4.40 10.56
CA ALA A 391 -23.08 -3.17 10.38
C ALA A 391 -22.21 -1.94 10.02
N ARG A 392 -20.88 -2.09 9.98
CA ARG A 392 -19.92 -1.03 9.69
C ARG A 392 -19.27 -1.22 8.33
N PRO A 393 -18.71 -0.14 7.73
CA PRO A 393 -17.92 -0.26 6.50
C PRO A 393 -16.80 -1.29 6.65
N HIS A 394 -16.53 -2.06 5.60
CA HIS A 394 -15.51 -3.11 5.60
C HIS A 394 -14.14 -2.54 5.97
N PRO A 395 -13.52 -3.00 7.07
CA PRO A 395 -12.23 -2.50 7.53
C PRO A 395 -11.07 -3.12 6.74
N LEU A 396 -9.90 -2.49 6.82
CA LEU A 396 -8.68 -3.06 6.26
C LEU A 396 -8.22 -4.29 7.03
N ALA A 397 -8.38 -4.31 8.36
CA ALA A 397 -8.03 -5.47 9.17
C ALA A 397 -9.14 -5.90 10.13
N CYS A 398 -9.12 -7.21 10.50
CA CYS A 398 -9.95 -7.78 11.55
C CYS A 398 -9.11 -8.77 12.38
N TYR A 399 -9.25 -8.70 13.71
CA TYR A 399 -8.50 -9.53 14.64
C TYR A 399 -9.43 -10.33 15.53
N LEU A 400 -9.15 -11.62 15.70
CA LEU A 400 -9.97 -12.54 16.48
C LEU A 400 -9.13 -13.31 17.48
N PHE A 401 -9.50 -13.25 18.74
CA PHE A 401 -8.88 -14.01 19.83
C PHE A 401 -9.84 -15.07 20.35
N THR A 402 -9.58 -16.33 20.05
CA THR A 402 -10.36 -17.50 20.49
C THR A 402 -9.57 -18.79 20.28
N LYS A 403 -9.85 -19.81 21.07
CA LYS A 403 -9.36 -21.18 20.86
C LYS A 403 -10.34 -22.03 20.05
N ASP A 404 -11.59 -21.59 19.92
CA ASP A 404 -12.65 -22.33 19.24
C ASP A 404 -12.57 -22.19 17.71
N ARG A 405 -12.30 -23.31 17.03
CA ARG A 405 -12.22 -23.39 15.57
C ARG A 405 -13.55 -23.11 14.86
N ALA A 406 -14.68 -23.38 15.52
CA ALA A 406 -15.99 -23.09 14.91
C ALA A 406 -16.23 -21.57 14.90
N VAL A 407 -15.86 -20.87 15.99
CA VAL A 407 -15.89 -19.41 16.08
C VAL A 407 -14.96 -18.80 15.05
N GLN A 408 -13.72 -19.31 14.89
CA GLN A 408 -12.77 -18.84 13.88
C GLN A 408 -13.38 -18.92 12.47
N ARG A 409 -13.91 -20.09 12.09
CA ARG A 409 -14.53 -20.31 10.79
C ARG A 409 -15.72 -19.37 10.58
N ARG A 410 -16.59 -19.26 11.58
CA ARG A 410 -17.78 -18.42 11.51
C ARG A 410 -17.46 -16.95 11.26
N VAL A 411 -16.48 -16.40 11.96
CA VAL A 411 -16.03 -15.00 11.74
C VAL A 411 -15.47 -14.83 10.34
N LEU A 412 -14.60 -15.75 9.90
CA LEU A 412 -13.99 -15.69 8.57
C LEU A 412 -15.00 -15.83 7.44
N ASP A 413 -16.03 -16.65 7.61
CA ASP A 413 -17.07 -16.89 6.60
C ASP A 413 -18.11 -15.76 6.53
N THR A 414 -18.24 -14.96 7.60
CA THR A 414 -19.32 -13.96 7.71
C THR A 414 -18.85 -12.53 7.49
N LEU A 415 -17.66 -12.16 7.99
CA LEU A 415 -17.16 -10.78 7.92
C LEU A 415 -16.28 -10.59 6.68
N ALA A 416 -16.53 -9.49 5.97
CA ALA A 416 -15.67 -9.03 4.88
C ALA A 416 -14.68 -7.98 5.40
N PHE A 417 -13.38 -8.21 5.17
CA PHE A 417 -12.27 -7.33 5.54
C PHE A 417 -11.06 -7.58 4.63
N GLY A 418 -10.09 -6.67 4.60
CA GLY A 418 -8.91 -6.83 3.76
C GLY A 418 -8.03 -7.99 4.17
N GLY A 419 -7.62 -8.05 5.41
CA GLY A 419 -6.80 -9.10 5.99
C GLY A 419 -6.92 -9.16 7.50
N GLY A 420 -6.20 -10.06 8.17
CA GLY A 420 -6.29 -10.13 9.64
C GLY A 420 -5.50 -11.25 10.27
N CYS A 421 -5.63 -11.36 11.60
CA CYS A 421 -4.97 -12.39 12.37
C CYS A 421 -5.96 -13.12 13.28
N ILE A 422 -5.73 -14.42 13.46
CA ILE A 422 -6.31 -15.20 14.55
C ILE A 422 -5.27 -15.29 15.65
N ASN A 423 -5.66 -14.86 16.87
CA ASN A 423 -4.82 -14.80 18.05
C ASN A 423 -3.56 -13.92 17.93
N ASP A 424 -3.57 -12.93 17.02
CA ASP A 424 -2.54 -11.91 16.92
C ASP A 424 -3.08 -10.61 16.30
N THR A 425 -2.23 -9.60 16.16
CA THR A 425 -2.55 -8.34 15.49
C THR A 425 -1.44 -7.97 14.49
N ILE A 426 -1.77 -7.22 13.43
CA ILE A 426 -0.83 -6.59 12.48
C ILE A 426 0.01 -7.57 11.63
N ILE A 427 0.55 -8.65 12.17
CA ILE A 427 1.59 -9.48 11.54
C ILE A 427 1.20 -10.13 10.19
N HIS A 428 -0.07 -10.10 9.80
CA HIS A 428 -0.52 -10.61 8.49
C HIS A 428 0.11 -9.86 7.31
N LEU A 429 0.57 -8.62 7.51
CA LEU A 429 1.23 -7.81 6.47
C LEU A 429 2.73 -8.08 6.31
N VAL A 430 3.36 -8.83 7.23
CA VAL A 430 4.84 -8.99 7.24
C VAL A 430 5.36 -9.91 6.15
N THR A 431 4.51 -10.70 5.50
CA THR A 431 4.95 -11.70 4.51
C THR A 431 4.71 -11.28 3.07
N SER A 432 5.76 -11.32 2.24
CA SER A 432 5.67 -11.15 0.77
C SER A 432 4.96 -12.32 0.05
N ARG A 433 4.33 -13.26 0.78
CA ARG A 433 3.67 -14.44 0.19
C ARG A 433 2.15 -14.35 0.22
N MET A 434 1.62 -13.37 0.90
CA MET A 434 0.18 -13.07 0.94
C MET A 434 -0.05 -11.68 0.35
N PRO A 435 -1.16 -11.48 -0.38
CA PRO A 435 -1.54 -10.14 -0.81
C PRO A 435 -1.93 -9.30 0.41
N PHE A 436 -1.68 -8.01 0.32
CA PHE A 436 -2.19 -7.00 1.23
C PHE A 436 -3.05 -6.03 0.45
N GLY A 437 -4.24 -5.73 0.95
CA GLY A 437 -5.17 -4.80 0.33
C GLY A 437 -6.54 -4.83 0.99
N GLY A 438 -7.30 -3.76 0.79
CA GLY A 438 -8.64 -3.58 1.35
C GLY A 438 -9.78 -4.08 0.45
N VAL A 439 -11.01 -3.97 0.96
CA VAL A 439 -12.25 -4.28 0.25
C VAL A 439 -13.29 -3.18 0.49
N GLY A 440 -13.91 -2.69 -0.58
CA GLY A 440 -14.92 -1.63 -0.48
C GLY A 440 -14.35 -0.33 0.09
N HIS A 441 -14.78 0.06 1.29
CA HIS A 441 -14.35 1.31 1.93
C HIS A 441 -12.89 1.30 2.39
N SER A 442 -12.29 0.13 2.59
CA SER A 442 -10.89 0.00 2.98
C SER A 442 -9.92 -0.08 1.81
N GLY A 443 -10.41 -0.16 0.57
CA GLY A 443 -9.55 -0.12 -0.60
C GLY A 443 -10.03 -0.95 -1.78
N MET A 444 -9.22 -0.95 -2.83
CA MET A 444 -9.39 -1.77 -4.04
C MET A 444 -8.04 -2.14 -4.64
N GLY A 445 -7.92 -3.39 -5.04
CA GLY A 445 -6.65 -3.98 -5.46
C GLY A 445 -5.84 -4.47 -4.27
N GLY A 446 -4.55 -4.68 -4.48
CA GLY A 446 -3.64 -5.15 -3.45
C GLY A 446 -2.22 -5.26 -4.00
N TYR A 447 -1.26 -5.44 -3.09
CA TYR A 447 0.15 -5.57 -3.40
C TYR A 447 0.83 -6.56 -2.44
N HIS A 448 2.10 -6.57 -2.28
CA HIS A 448 3.02 -7.52 -1.66
C HIS A 448 3.36 -8.72 -2.57
N GLY A 449 4.63 -8.98 -2.68
CA GLY A 449 5.18 -10.13 -3.38
C GLY A 449 4.77 -10.24 -4.85
N ARG A 450 4.08 -11.32 -5.20
CA ARG A 450 3.59 -11.52 -6.56
C ARG A 450 2.54 -10.49 -6.95
N ASP A 451 1.74 -10.07 -6.00
CA ASP A 451 0.64 -9.12 -6.26
C ASP A 451 1.17 -7.71 -6.45
N SER A 452 2.34 -7.33 -5.86
CA SER A 452 3.08 -6.12 -6.25
C SER A 452 3.43 -6.12 -7.74
N PHE A 453 3.96 -7.22 -8.27
CA PHE A 453 4.24 -7.33 -9.70
C PHE A 453 2.95 -7.24 -10.56
N ARG A 454 1.88 -7.92 -10.14
CA ARG A 454 0.58 -7.90 -10.85
C ARG A 454 -0.10 -6.54 -10.81
N CYS A 455 0.02 -5.83 -9.71
CA CYS A 455 -0.54 -4.49 -9.54
C CYS A 455 -0.06 -3.51 -10.62
N PHE A 456 1.17 -3.69 -11.08
CA PHE A 456 1.85 -2.81 -12.02
C PHE A 456 2.10 -3.45 -13.40
N THR A 457 1.41 -4.55 -13.71
CA THR A 457 1.47 -5.19 -15.03
C THR A 457 0.07 -5.49 -15.55
N HIS A 458 -0.07 -5.51 -16.86
CA HIS A 458 -1.29 -5.91 -17.57
C HIS A 458 -1.11 -7.31 -18.15
N ASP A 459 -2.08 -8.19 -17.90
CA ASP A 459 -2.11 -9.56 -18.43
C ASP A 459 -2.69 -9.57 -19.85
N LYS A 460 -1.83 -9.81 -20.85
CA LYS A 460 -2.20 -9.88 -22.24
C LYS A 460 -2.36 -11.33 -22.71
N SER A 461 -3.58 -11.75 -22.99
CA SER A 461 -3.90 -13.10 -23.45
C SER A 461 -3.57 -13.31 -24.91
N ILE A 462 -2.73 -14.27 -25.24
CA ILE A 462 -2.27 -14.58 -26.60
C ILE A 462 -2.59 -16.02 -26.96
N VAL A 463 -3.21 -16.20 -28.13
CA VAL A 463 -3.34 -17.53 -28.80
C VAL A 463 -2.46 -17.51 -30.04
N LYS A 464 -1.43 -18.34 -30.04
CA LYS A 464 -0.55 -18.53 -31.20
C LYS A 464 -1.04 -19.74 -31.99
N LYS A 465 -1.73 -19.49 -33.13
CA LYS A 465 -2.26 -20.49 -34.05
C LYS A 465 -1.15 -21.00 -34.96
N ALA A 466 -1.14 -22.30 -35.23
CA ALA A 466 -0.31 -22.87 -36.29
C ALA A 466 -0.84 -22.49 -37.71
N LEU A 467 0.05 -22.39 -38.68
CA LEU A 467 -0.30 -21.99 -40.05
C LEU A 467 -0.59 -23.20 -40.95
N TRP A 468 -0.16 -24.41 -40.58
CA TRP A 468 -0.26 -25.61 -41.41
C TRP A 468 -1.64 -26.27 -41.43
N LEU A 469 -2.51 -25.91 -40.48
CA LEU A 469 -3.88 -26.43 -40.39
C LEU A 469 -4.84 -25.31 -40.02
N ASP A 470 -5.88 -25.15 -40.83
CA ASP A 470 -7.03 -24.31 -40.48
C ASP A 470 -8.31 -25.13 -40.57
N LEU A 471 -9.11 -25.12 -39.50
CA LEU A 471 -10.33 -25.89 -39.39
C LEU A 471 -11.50 -25.10 -40.02
N PRO A 472 -12.12 -25.60 -41.08
CA PRO A 472 -13.13 -24.85 -41.81
C PRO A 472 -14.47 -24.71 -41.10
N MET A 473 -14.66 -25.40 -39.97
CA MET A 473 -15.94 -25.42 -39.24
C MET A 473 -16.39 -24.04 -38.71
N ARG A 474 -15.47 -23.13 -38.45
CA ARG A 474 -15.76 -21.77 -37.92
C ARG A 474 -16.15 -20.76 -38.99
N TYR A 475 -15.95 -21.10 -40.26
CA TYR A 475 -16.22 -20.17 -41.37
C TYR A 475 -17.57 -20.43 -42.04
N THR A 476 -18.19 -19.36 -42.52
CA THR A 476 -19.39 -19.43 -43.36
C THR A 476 -19.04 -20.03 -44.75
N PRO A 477 -20.04 -20.65 -45.43
CA PRO A 477 -21.41 -20.94 -45.00
C PRO A 477 -21.47 -22.04 -43.93
N TYR A 478 -22.36 -21.88 -42.97
CA TYR A 478 -22.58 -22.90 -41.94
C TYR A 478 -23.45 -24.03 -42.47
N SER A 479 -23.18 -25.27 -41.99
CA SER A 479 -23.95 -26.45 -42.29
C SER A 479 -24.27 -27.22 -40.99
N LYS A 480 -25.27 -28.06 -41.00
CA LYS A 480 -25.61 -28.93 -39.87
C LYS A 480 -24.42 -29.78 -39.37
N LYS A 481 -23.54 -30.24 -40.28
CA LYS A 481 -22.31 -30.95 -39.92
C LYS A 481 -21.34 -30.05 -39.19
N LYS A 482 -21.12 -28.80 -39.63
CA LYS A 482 -20.27 -27.83 -38.94
C LYS A 482 -20.84 -27.49 -37.56
N GLU A 483 -22.14 -27.28 -37.47
CA GLU A 483 -22.81 -27.00 -36.20
C GLU A 483 -22.66 -28.16 -35.21
N THR A 484 -22.86 -29.39 -35.63
CA THR A 484 -22.69 -30.57 -34.77
C THR A 484 -21.27 -30.67 -34.24
N LEU A 485 -20.28 -30.42 -35.10
CA LEU A 485 -18.86 -30.41 -34.70
C LEU A 485 -18.53 -29.29 -33.71
N ILE A 486 -19.04 -28.10 -33.96
CA ILE A 486 -18.89 -26.94 -33.02
C ILE A 486 -19.50 -27.28 -31.66
N ARG A 487 -20.73 -27.83 -31.64
CA ARG A 487 -21.41 -28.25 -30.40
C ARG A 487 -20.64 -29.33 -29.64
N PHE A 488 -19.96 -30.24 -30.35
CA PHE A 488 -19.12 -31.26 -29.73
C PHE A 488 -17.90 -30.69 -29.00
N PHE A 489 -17.24 -29.68 -29.62
CA PHE A 489 -16.04 -29.07 -29.03
C PHE A 489 -16.34 -27.98 -27.98
N LEU A 490 -17.56 -27.46 -27.92
CA LEU A 490 -17.97 -26.44 -26.95
C LEU A 490 -18.77 -26.99 -25.76
N LYS A 491 -18.86 -28.31 -25.63
CA LYS A 491 -19.36 -28.98 -24.43
C LYS A 491 -18.20 -29.29 -23.51
#